data_fd11beaee22a431fdcc123fb1a703375
#
_entry.id   fd11beaee22a431fdcc123fb1a703375
#
_cell.length_a   1.000
_cell.length_b   1.000
_cell.length_c   1.000
_cell.angle_alpha   90.00
_cell.angle_beta   90.00
_cell.angle_gamma   90.00
#
_symmetry.space_group_name_H-M   'P 1'
#
loop_
_entity.id
_entity.type
_entity.pdbx_description
1 polymer ?
#
loop_
_entity_poly.entity_id
_entity_poly.type
_entity_poly.pdbx_seq_one_letter_code
_entity_poly.pdbx_strand_id
1 'polypeptide(L)'
;MRDAILGKLKSGEWRQGHRIDTERQLSESFGIGRSTVRRVLAQLKAAGLITQTVGSGTYVSEDFAPDSLGHGSPLEAAAGLANASASVSPAELMEARLAIEPSIVEMIIRNASQSDFAKMAHCCDMAEAADSMEAFELWDGQLHETIALAAHNSLVTHIFQLINQARAQDDWGALKRHSLTPERRRSYQVEHRQLVGALTDRDLARAVACTRDHLLHVRRNLLGS
;
A
#
# COMPACT_ATOMS: atom_id res chain seq x y z
N MET A 1 12.90 -13.11 -13.00
CA MET A 1 13.19 -13.93 -11.78
C MET A 1 11.91 -14.49 -11.17
N ARG A 2 10.94 -13.65 -10.79
CA ARG A 2 9.70 -14.12 -10.18
C ARG A 2 8.99 -15.16 -11.03
N ASP A 3 8.72 -14.87 -12.29
CA ASP A 3 8.02 -15.77 -13.21
C ASP A 3 8.79 -17.07 -13.46
N ALA A 4 10.12 -17.00 -13.47
CA ALA A 4 10.97 -18.18 -13.56
C ALA A 4 10.83 -19.09 -12.32
N ILE A 5 10.79 -18.49 -11.11
CA ILE A 5 10.55 -19.24 -9.88
C ILE A 5 9.17 -19.87 -9.89
N LEU A 6 8.13 -19.10 -10.25
CA LEU A 6 6.76 -19.61 -10.35
C LEU A 6 6.64 -20.72 -11.40
N GLY A 7 7.35 -20.61 -12.54
CA GLY A 7 7.42 -21.64 -13.55
C GLY A 7 7.98 -22.95 -12.99
N LYS A 8 9.06 -22.88 -12.21
CA LYS A 8 9.66 -24.06 -11.55
C LYS A 8 8.76 -24.69 -10.49
N LEU A 9 7.99 -23.88 -9.77
CA LEU A 9 6.98 -24.37 -8.82
C LEU A 9 5.80 -25.03 -9.56
N LYS A 10 5.28 -24.39 -10.63
CA LYS A 10 4.17 -24.93 -11.45
C LYS A 10 4.54 -26.24 -12.15
N SER A 11 5.75 -26.33 -12.69
CA SER A 11 6.23 -27.55 -13.38
C SER A 11 6.56 -28.71 -12.43
N GLY A 12 6.57 -28.47 -11.11
CA GLY A 12 7.02 -29.46 -10.13
C GLY A 12 8.54 -29.68 -10.10
N GLU A 13 9.33 -28.86 -10.80
CA GLU A 13 10.79 -28.86 -10.72
C GLU A 13 11.24 -28.55 -9.30
N TRP A 14 10.59 -27.57 -8.67
CA TRP A 14 10.77 -27.26 -7.25
C TRP A 14 9.57 -27.76 -6.44
N ARG A 15 9.80 -28.81 -5.67
CA ARG A 15 8.78 -29.45 -4.82
C ARG A 15 8.83 -28.88 -3.39
N GLN A 16 7.83 -29.24 -2.57
CA GLN A 16 7.82 -28.94 -1.13
C GLN A 16 9.17 -29.29 -0.49
N GLY A 17 9.67 -28.42 0.39
CA GLY A 17 10.97 -28.59 1.03
C GLY A 17 12.18 -28.36 0.13
N HIS A 18 12.01 -28.08 -1.18
CA HIS A 18 13.15 -27.79 -2.07
C HIS A 18 13.86 -26.52 -1.61
N ARG A 19 15.19 -26.62 -1.45
CA ARG A 19 16.03 -25.49 -1.08
C ARG A 19 16.27 -24.56 -2.26
N ILE A 20 15.83 -23.33 -2.14
CA ILE A 20 16.01 -22.28 -3.15
C ILE A 20 17.42 -21.68 -3.02
N ASP A 21 18.00 -21.29 -4.16
CA ASP A 21 19.28 -20.59 -4.23
C ASP A 21 19.31 -19.36 -3.31
N THR A 22 20.49 -19.06 -2.78
CA THR A 22 20.71 -17.89 -1.93
C THR A 22 20.46 -16.58 -2.69
N GLU A 23 20.16 -15.50 -1.97
CA GLU A 23 20.00 -14.16 -2.55
C GLU A 23 21.16 -13.77 -3.47
N ARG A 24 22.39 -14.17 -3.12
CA ARG A 24 23.58 -13.91 -3.93
C ARG A 24 23.53 -14.68 -5.24
N GLN A 25 23.26 -15.99 -5.18
CA GLN A 25 23.17 -16.84 -6.37
C GLN A 25 22.03 -16.39 -7.29
N LEU A 26 20.85 -16.07 -6.73
CA LEU A 26 19.74 -15.53 -7.52
C LEU A 26 20.08 -14.18 -8.15
N SER A 27 20.78 -13.30 -7.44
CA SER A 27 21.24 -12.02 -7.98
C SER A 27 22.18 -12.21 -9.16
N GLU A 28 23.14 -13.14 -9.06
CA GLU A 28 24.09 -13.49 -10.11
C GLU A 28 23.40 -14.16 -11.31
N SER A 29 22.52 -15.15 -11.06
CA SER A 29 21.84 -15.92 -12.12
C SER A 29 20.87 -15.09 -12.96
N PHE A 30 20.19 -14.12 -12.34
CA PHE A 30 19.20 -13.26 -13.00
C PHE A 30 19.72 -11.87 -13.38
N GLY A 31 20.96 -11.53 -13.04
CA GLY A 31 21.56 -10.23 -13.36
C GLY A 31 20.85 -9.02 -12.70
N ILE A 32 20.25 -9.21 -11.51
CA ILE A 32 19.48 -8.18 -10.80
C ILE A 32 20.06 -7.90 -9.42
N GLY A 33 19.82 -6.68 -8.89
CA GLY A 33 20.32 -6.29 -7.58
C GLY A 33 19.73 -7.13 -6.43
N ARG A 34 20.52 -7.35 -5.36
CA ARG A 34 20.08 -8.12 -4.16
C ARG A 34 18.83 -7.55 -3.49
N SER A 35 18.66 -6.22 -3.52
CA SER A 35 17.44 -5.57 -3.01
C SER A 35 16.18 -6.02 -3.75
N THR A 36 16.28 -6.15 -5.08
CA THR A 36 15.20 -6.69 -5.93
C THR A 36 14.93 -8.16 -5.63
N VAL A 37 16.00 -8.97 -5.44
CA VAL A 37 15.85 -10.37 -5.04
C VAL A 37 15.11 -10.48 -3.71
N ARG A 38 15.52 -9.71 -2.68
CA ARG A 38 14.86 -9.71 -1.36
C ARG A 38 13.39 -9.37 -1.46
N ARG A 39 13.05 -8.33 -2.25
CA ARG A 39 11.65 -7.94 -2.46
C ARG A 39 10.82 -9.07 -3.07
N VAL A 40 11.34 -9.76 -4.08
CA VAL A 40 10.64 -10.89 -4.71
C VAL A 40 10.51 -12.07 -3.75
N LEU A 41 11.55 -12.43 -3.01
CA LEU A 41 11.46 -13.49 -2.00
C LEU A 41 10.48 -13.15 -0.86
N ALA A 42 10.43 -11.88 -0.43
CA ALA A 42 9.45 -11.43 0.56
C ALA A 42 8.01 -11.56 0.04
N GLN A 43 7.75 -11.25 -1.23
CA GLN A 43 6.44 -11.46 -1.86
C GLN A 43 6.06 -12.94 -1.93
N LEU A 44 6.98 -13.81 -2.33
CA LEU A 44 6.74 -15.26 -2.38
C LEU A 44 6.48 -15.84 -0.98
N LYS A 45 7.18 -15.33 0.04
CA LYS A 45 6.97 -15.69 1.44
C LYS A 45 5.60 -15.23 1.95
N ALA A 46 5.22 -13.99 1.68
CA ALA A 46 3.91 -13.44 2.04
C ALA A 46 2.76 -14.23 1.38
N ALA A 47 3.00 -14.78 0.19
CA ALA A 47 2.07 -15.66 -0.52
C ALA A 47 2.07 -17.12 -0.02
N GLY A 48 2.86 -17.45 1.01
CA GLY A 48 2.94 -18.81 1.58
C GLY A 48 3.65 -19.83 0.68
N LEU A 49 4.30 -19.42 -0.40
CA LEU A 49 4.95 -20.32 -1.36
C LEU A 49 6.32 -20.77 -0.89
N ILE A 50 6.98 -19.95 -0.09
CA ILE A 50 8.30 -20.24 0.46
C ILE A 50 8.36 -19.92 1.96
N THR A 51 9.27 -20.58 2.64
CA THR A 51 9.66 -20.31 4.03
C THR A 51 11.11 -19.87 4.10
N GLN A 52 11.43 -18.96 5.00
CA GLN A 52 12.80 -18.50 5.26
C GLN A 52 13.14 -18.73 6.73
N THR A 53 14.19 -19.50 6.97
CA THR A 53 14.71 -19.75 8.31
C THR A 53 16.09 -19.14 8.43
N VAL A 54 16.25 -18.25 9.43
CA VAL A 54 17.54 -17.56 9.67
C VAL A 54 18.65 -18.61 9.89
N GLY A 55 19.73 -18.48 9.14
CA GLY A 55 20.87 -19.41 9.20
C GLY A 55 20.68 -20.73 8.43
N SER A 56 19.46 -21.09 8.02
CA SER A 56 19.18 -22.33 7.29
C SER A 56 19.01 -22.11 5.79
N GLY A 57 18.28 -21.07 5.39
CA GLY A 57 18.06 -20.74 3.99
C GLY A 57 16.59 -20.47 3.63
N THR A 58 16.31 -20.48 2.33
CA THR A 58 14.97 -20.33 1.76
C THR A 58 14.54 -21.68 1.18
N TYR A 59 13.31 -22.07 1.47
CA TYR A 59 12.76 -23.38 1.06
C TYR A 59 11.35 -23.19 0.49
N VAL A 60 10.93 -24.06 -0.43
CA VAL A 60 9.53 -24.18 -0.83
C VAL A 60 8.72 -24.61 0.38
N SER A 61 7.57 -23.94 0.62
CA SER A 61 6.71 -24.27 1.76
C SER A 61 6.23 -25.71 1.75
N GLU A 62 6.18 -26.35 2.91
CA GLU A 62 5.59 -27.69 3.05
C GLU A 62 4.07 -27.68 2.78
N ASP A 63 3.42 -26.54 2.98
CA ASP A 63 1.99 -26.35 2.69
C ASP A 63 1.72 -25.98 1.23
N PHE A 64 2.77 -25.88 0.39
CA PHE A 64 2.64 -25.53 -1.01
C PHE A 64 1.99 -26.68 -1.80
N ALA A 65 0.85 -26.41 -2.45
CA ALA A 65 0.22 -27.32 -3.40
C ALA A 65 0.36 -26.75 -4.83
N PRO A 66 0.91 -27.50 -5.82
CA PRO A 66 1.03 -27.04 -7.20
C PRO A 66 -0.30 -26.55 -7.80
N ASP A 67 -1.41 -27.19 -7.42
CA ASP A 67 -2.76 -26.84 -7.86
C ASP A 67 -3.22 -25.46 -7.31
N SER A 68 -2.58 -24.96 -6.24
CA SER A 68 -2.83 -23.62 -5.71
C SER A 68 -2.31 -22.51 -6.62
N LEU A 69 -1.49 -22.84 -7.61
CA LEU A 69 -0.99 -21.95 -8.66
C LEU A 69 -1.84 -22.01 -9.94
N GLY A 70 -3.02 -22.67 -9.91
CA GLY A 70 -4.01 -22.65 -10.97
C GLY A 70 -4.59 -21.26 -11.24
N HIS A 71 -5.31 -21.11 -12.36
CA HIS A 71 -5.96 -19.85 -12.77
C HIS A 71 -6.80 -19.28 -11.61
N GLY A 72 -6.41 -18.11 -11.09
CA GLY A 72 -7.05 -17.47 -9.95
C GLY A 72 -6.35 -17.67 -8.61
N SER A 73 -5.08 -18.13 -8.58
CA SER A 73 -4.34 -18.20 -7.32
C SER A 73 -4.23 -16.82 -6.66
N PRO A 74 -4.25 -16.74 -5.33
CA PRO A 74 -4.05 -15.47 -4.62
C PRO A 74 -2.79 -14.71 -5.06
N LEU A 75 -1.77 -15.45 -5.52
CA LEU A 75 -0.53 -14.87 -6.02
C LEU A 75 -0.66 -14.28 -7.44
N GLU A 76 -1.42 -14.92 -8.33
CA GLU A 76 -1.71 -14.36 -9.67
C GLU A 76 -2.63 -13.15 -9.56
N ALA A 77 -3.60 -13.20 -8.65
CA ALA A 77 -4.41 -12.04 -8.30
C ALA A 77 -3.54 -10.91 -7.73
N ALA A 78 -2.67 -11.18 -6.75
CA ALA A 78 -1.75 -10.19 -6.19
C ALA A 78 -0.74 -9.68 -7.23
N ALA A 79 -0.29 -10.52 -8.18
CA ALA A 79 0.57 -10.12 -9.28
C ALA A 79 -0.15 -9.28 -10.32
N GLY A 80 -1.38 -9.64 -10.66
CA GLY A 80 -2.24 -8.87 -11.53
C GLY A 80 -2.53 -7.49 -10.94
N LEU A 81 -2.83 -7.43 -9.65
CA LEU A 81 -3.07 -6.20 -8.91
C LEU A 81 -1.80 -5.33 -8.79
N ALA A 82 -0.63 -5.94 -8.51
CA ALA A 82 0.64 -5.21 -8.47
C ALA A 82 1.03 -4.67 -9.85
N ASN A 83 0.78 -5.41 -10.92
CA ASN A 83 0.99 -4.93 -12.29
C ASN A 83 -0.03 -3.85 -12.68
N ALA A 84 -1.29 -3.99 -12.26
CA ALA A 84 -2.31 -2.97 -12.46
C ALA A 84 -1.94 -1.67 -11.74
N SER A 85 -1.48 -1.73 -10.49
CA SER A 85 -1.04 -0.52 -9.76
C SER A 85 0.21 0.13 -10.35
N ALA A 86 1.09 -0.63 -11.00
CA ALA A 86 2.31 -0.11 -11.64
C ALA A 86 2.03 0.67 -12.94
N SER A 87 0.86 0.52 -13.54
CA SER A 87 0.46 1.20 -14.78
C SER A 87 -0.53 2.36 -14.56
N VAL A 88 -0.93 2.62 -13.32
CA VAL A 88 -1.89 3.67 -12.98
C VAL A 88 -1.22 5.04 -13.03
N SER A 89 -1.72 5.94 -13.85
CA SER A 89 -1.26 7.33 -13.88
C SER A 89 -1.72 8.09 -12.62
N PRO A 90 -1.00 9.16 -12.22
CA PRO A 90 -1.44 10.01 -11.11
C PRO A 90 -2.86 10.58 -11.25
N ALA A 91 -3.31 10.85 -12.47
CA ALA A 91 -4.66 11.33 -12.74
C ALA A 91 -5.72 10.26 -12.44
N GLU A 92 -5.54 9.05 -12.99
CA GLU A 92 -6.42 7.90 -12.73
C GLU A 92 -6.47 7.55 -11.23
N LEU A 93 -5.31 7.63 -10.55
CA LEU A 93 -5.25 7.39 -9.11
C LEU A 93 -6.08 8.42 -8.34
N MET A 94 -6.00 9.72 -8.70
CA MET A 94 -6.80 10.76 -8.06
C MET A 94 -8.30 10.62 -8.34
N GLU A 95 -8.69 10.19 -9.54
CA GLU A 95 -10.08 9.88 -9.88
C GLU A 95 -10.62 8.74 -9.03
N ALA A 96 -9.86 7.64 -8.91
CA ALA A 96 -10.22 6.50 -8.06
C ALA A 96 -10.36 6.90 -6.58
N ARG A 97 -9.42 7.69 -6.05
CA ARG A 97 -9.46 8.20 -4.68
C ARG A 97 -10.69 9.06 -4.44
N LEU A 98 -11.01 9.99 -5.34
CA LEU A 98 -12.19 10.85 -5.24
C LEU A 98 -13.52 10.08 -5.29
N ALA A 99 -13.56 8.95 -5.99
CA ALA A 99 -14.74 8.09 -6.03
C ALA A 99 -14.88 7.22 -4.76
N ILE A 100 -13.76 6.72 -4.22
CA ILE A 100 -13.77 5.69 -3.18
C ILE A 100 -13.70 6.31 -1.78
N GLU A 101 -12.75 7.22 -1.52
CA GLU A 101 -12.47 7.69 -0.15
C GLU A 101 -13.68 8.41 0.51
N PRO A 102 -14.42 9.32 -0.17
CA PRO A 102 -15.62 9.89 0.42
C PRO A 102 -16.74 8.86 0.66
N SER A 103 -16.81 7.82 -0.17
CA SER A 103 -17.87 6.80 -0.10
C SER A 103 -17.72 5.84 1.08
N ILE A 104 -16.51 5.67 1.63
CA ILE A 104 -16.29 4.80 2.79
C ILE A 104 -16.45 5.53 4.14
N VAL A 105 -16.58 6.85 4.14
CA VAL A 105 -16.68 7.66 5.37
C VAL A 105 -17.82 7.20 6.27
N GLU A 106 -19.00 6.90 5.70
CA GLU A 106 -20.14 6.40 6.48
C GLU A 106 -19.81 5.07 7.18
N MET A 107 -19.07 4.20 6.52
CA MET A 107 -18.64 2.92 7.08
C MET A 107 -17.67 3.14 8.24
N ILE A 108 -16.72 4.08 8.09
CA ILE A 108 -15.78 4.46 9.15
C ILE A 108 -16.53 5.01 10.37
N ILE A 109 -17.47 5.94 10.16
CA ILE A 109 -18.26 6.53 11.23
C ILE A 109 -19.04 5.48 12.02
N ARG A 110 -19.57 4.45 11.37
CA ARG A 110 -20.30 3.37 12.04
C ARG A 110 -19.39 2.41 12.80
N ASN A 111 -18.24 2.06 12.23
CA ASN A 111 -17.45 0.93 12.67
C ASN A 111 -16.22 1.32 13.50
N ALA A 112 -15.68 2.53 13.34
CA ALA A 112 -14.46 2.96 14.01
C ALA A 112 -14.61 2.97 15.52
N SER A 113 -13.60 2.45 16.21
CA SER A 113 -13.44 2.47 17.65
C SER A 113 -12.73 3.75 18.12
N GLN A 114 -12.76 4.03 19.43
CA GLN A 114 -11.96 5.10 20.03
C GLN A 114 -10.46 4.91 19.81
N SER A 115 -10.00 3.66 19.79
CA SER A 115 -8.60 3.35 19.47
C SER A 115 -8.22 3.75 18.05
N ASP A 116 -9.14 3.63 17.08
CA ASP A 116 -8.87 4.03 15.70
C ASP A 116 -8.77 5.54 15.58
N PHE A 117 -9.65 6.29 16.23
CA PHE A 117 -9.56 7.76 16.28
C PHE A 117 -8.27 8.23 16.98
N ALA A 118 -7.86 7.56 18.06
CA ALA A 118 -6.59 7.87 18.72
C ALA A 118 -5.38 7.64 17.81
N LYS A 119 -5.39 6.57 17.00
CA LYS A 119 -4.33 6.30 16.00
C LYS A 119 -4.32 7.37 14.90
N MET A 120 -5.49 7.79 14.40
CA MET A 120 -5.59 8.89 13.42
C MET A 120 -5.02 10.19 13.96
N ALA A 121 -5.40 10.56 15.20
CA ALA A 121 -4.86 11.74 15.87
C ALA A 121 -3.34 11.66 16.02
N HIS A 122 -2.81 10.50 16.42
CA HIS A 122 -1.36 10.27 16.51
C HIS A 122 -0.66 10.45 15.16
N CYS A 123 -1.23 9.95 14.06
CA CYS A 123 -0.66 10.18 12.72
C CYS A 123 -0.58 11.68 12.40
N CYS A 124 -1.62 12.46 12.76
CA CYS A 124 -1.59 13.91 12.59
C CYS A 124 -0.49 14.55 13.44
N ASP A 125 -0.34 14.17 14.73
CA ASP A 125 0.70 14.69 15.62
C ASP A 125 2.10 14.44 15.04
N MET A 126 2.34 13.24 14.55
CA MET A 126 3.62 12.86 13.94
C MET A 126 3.88 13.56 12.61
N ALA A 127 2.85 13.76 11.78
CA ALA A 127 2.97 14.53 10.54
C ALA A 127 3.29 16.01 10.80
N GLU A 128 2.74 16.61 11.85
CA GLU A 128 3.01 17.98 12.29
C GLU A 128 4.43 18.10 12.85
N ALA A 129 4.86 17.14 13.66
CA ALA A 129 6.19 17.10 14.27
C ALA A 129 7.32 16.69 13.29
N ALA A 130 6.98 16.21 12.09
CA ALA A 130 7.97 15.75 11.11
C ALA A 130 8.97 16.85 10.75
N ASP A 131 10.27 16.55 10.83
CA ASP A 131 11.37 17.46 10.56
C ASP A 131 11.79 17.50 9.07
N SER A 132 11.32 16.54 8.28
CA SER A 132 11.60 16.44 6.85
C SER A 132 10.31 16.24 6.02
N MET A 133 10.41 16.42 4.70
CA MET A 133 9.30 16.13 3.78
C MET A 133 9.05 14.63 3.68
N GLU A 134 10.09 13.83 3.72
CA GLU A 134 9.99 12.37 3.69
C GLU A 134 9.26 11.84 4.92
N ALA A 135 9.58 12.36 6.10
CA ALA A 135 8.90 12.00 7.34
C ALA A 135 7.42 12.44 7.32
N PHE A 136 7.14 13.63 6.80
CA PHE A 136 5.75 14.07 6.60
C PHE A 136 4.97 13.14 5.67
N GLU A 137 5.55 12.79 4.51
CA GLU A 137 4.94 11.89 3.52
C GLU A 137 4.63 10.50 4.09
N LEU A 138 5.54 9.99 4.93
CA LEU A 138 5.33 8.71 5.62
C LEU A 138 4.06 8.77 6.50
N TRP A 139 3.93 9.81 7.32
CA TRP A 139 2.81 9.94 8.23
C TRP A 139 1.50 10.35 7.54
N ASP A 140 1.58 11.11 6.44
CA ASP A 140 0.46 11.36 5.53
C ASP A 140 -0.10 10.04 4.97
N GLY A 141 0.76 9.18 4.45
CA GLY A 141 0.38 7.85 3.98
C GLY A 141 -0.22 6.98 5.07
N GLN A 142 0.40 6.98 6.26
CA GLN A 142 -0.04 6.21 7.42
C GLN A 142 -1.41 6.67 7.93
N LEU A 143 -1.72 7.98 7.87
CA LEU A 143 -3.02 8.51 8.23
C LEU A 143 -4.11 7.97 7.31
N HIS A 144 -3.93 8.08 5.99
CA HIS A 144 -4.91 7.57 5.03
C HIS A 144 -5.14 6.06 5.16
N GLU A 145 -4.08 5.29 5.41
CA GLU A 145 -4.20 3.86 5.68
C GLU A 145 -4.98 3.59 6.97
N THR A 146 -4.69 4.32 8.05
CA THR A 146 -5.38 4.20 9.34
C THR A 146 -6.87 4.53 9.21
N ILE A 147 -7.21 5.56 8.44
CA ILE A 147 -8.61 5.92 8.13
C ILE A 147 -9.32 4.77 7.43
N ALA A 148 -8.70 4.19 6.40
CA ALA A 148 -9.29 3.08 5.66
C ALA A 148 -9.47 1.81 6.51
N LEU A 149 -8.49 1.48 7.34
CA LEU A 149 -8.55 0.35 8.28
C LEU A 149 -9.70 0.48 9.28
N ALA A 150 -10.03 1.72 9.68
CA ALA A 150 -11.12 2.01 10.62
C ALA A 150 -12.52 1.72 10.05
N ALA A 151 -12.64 1.47 8.74
CA ALA A 151 -13.86 0.93 8.15
C ALA A 151 -14.17 -0.49 8.63
N HIS A 152 -13.20 -1.21 9.20
CA HIS A 152 -13.30 -2.61 9.62
C HIS A 152 -13.92 -3.52 8.56
N ASN A 153 -13.52 -3.29 7.30
CA ASN A 153 -13.96 -4.04 6.13
C ASN A 153 -12.73 -4.50 5.33
N SER A 154 -12.52 -5.81 5.25
CA SER A 154 -11.34 -6.38 4.61
C SER A 154 -11.23 -6.01 3.12
N LEU A 155 -12.34 -5.92 2.39
CA LEU A 155 -12.33 -5.52 0.98
C LEU A 155 -11.87 -4.06 0.83
N VAL A 156 -12.39 -3.15 1.66
CA VAL A 156 -11.96 -1.74 1.70
C VAL A 156 -10.47 -1.66 2.00
N THR A 157 -9.99 -2.42 2.99
CA THR A 157 -8.56 -2.50 3.33
C THR A 157 -7.72 -2.90 2.12
N HIS A 158 -8.10 -3.93 1.37
CA HIS A 158 -7.36 -4.37 0.18
C HIS A 158 -7.38 -3.31 -0.94
N ILE A 159 -8.52 -2.62 -1.15
CA ILE A 159 -8.58 -1.51 -2.12
C ILE A 159 -7.59 -0.40 -1.75
N PHE A 160 -7.52 -0.02 -0.46
CA PHE A 160 -6.57 0.99 0.00
C PHE A 160 -5.11 0.55 -0.08
N GLN A 161 -4.83 -0.72 0.13
CA GLN A 161 -3.48 -1.27 -0.11
C GLN A 161 -3.05 -1.10 -1.58
N LEU A 162 -3.97 -1.29 -2.54
CA LEU A 162 -3.71 -1.02 -3.96
C LEU A 162 -3.46 0.47 -4.24
N ILE A 163 -4.27 1.35 -3.66
CA ILE A 163 -4.08 2.80 -3.74
C ILE A 163 -2.70 3.18 -3.19
N ASN A 164 -2.31 2.66 -2.04
CA ASN A 164 -1.00 2.93 -1.43
C ASN A 164 0.16 2.36 -2.27
N GLN A 165 0.00 1.19 -2.90
CA GLN A 165 0.99 0.66 -3.84
C GLN A 165 1.16 1.57 -5.06
N ALA A 166 0.07 2.10 -5.63
CA ALA A 166 0.13 3.06 -6.73
C ALA A 166 0.80 4.38 -6.29
N ARG A 167 0.53 4.88 -5.07
CA ARG A 167 1.22 6.05 -4.48
C ARG A 167 2.72 5.84 -4.28
N ALA A 168 3.16 4.62 -4.08
CA ALA A 168 4.57 4.27 -3.89
C ALA A 168 5.36 4.18 -5.21
N GLN A 169 4.72 4.36 -6.37
CA GLN A 169 5.40 4.36 -7.68
C GLN A 169 6.21 5.66 -7.88
N ASP A 170 7.26 5.56 -8.68
CA ASP A 170 8.22 6.65 -8.91
C ASP A 170 7.55 7.92 -9.48
N ASP A 171 6.58 7.77 -10.38
CA ASP A 171 5.87 8.90 -11.02
C ASP A 171 5.07 9.73 -10.00
N TRP A 172 4.33 9.06 -9.11
CA TRP A 172 3.61 9.74 -8.04
C TRP A 172 4.57 10.43 -7.07
N GLY A 173 5.61 9.69 -6.63
CA GLY A 173 6.61 10.22 -5.71
C GLY A 173 7.35 11.44 -6.28
N ALA A 174 7.68 11.43 -7.57
CA ALA A 174 8.32 12.56 -8.26
C ALA A 174 7.40 13.79 -8.31
N LEU A 175 6.13 13.61 -8.70
CA LEU A 175 5.14 14.70 -8.71
C LEU A 175 4.91 15.28 -7.32
N LYS A 176 4.78 14.42 -6.30
CA LYS A 176 4.54 14.87 -4.94
C LYS A 176 5.72 15.65 -4.38
N ARG A 177 6.96 15.16 -4.55
CA ARG A 177 8.18 15.89 -4.16
C ARG A 177 8.28 17.25 -4.84
N HIS A 178 7.92 17.36 -6.12
CA HIS A 178 7.96 18.61 -6.84
C HIS A 178 6.84 19.59 -6.42
N SER A 179 5.68 19.07 -6.07
CA SER A 179 4.51 19.88 -5.71
C SER A 179 4.45 20.29 -4.25
N LEU A 180 5.10 19.56 -3.34
CA LEU A 180 4.96 19.77 -1.91
C LEU A 180 5.88 20.92 -1.41
N THR A 181 5.27 22.09 -1.17
CA THR A 181 5.92 23.22 -0.51
C THR A 181 5.61 23.25 0.99
N PRO A 182 6.39 24.00 1.81
CA PRO A 182 6.06 24.18 3.22
C PRO A 182 4.65 24.73 3.48
N GLU A 183 4.14 25.57 2.61
CA GLU A 183 2.78 26.15 2.69
C GLU A 183 1.73 25.07 2.42
N ARG A 184 1.90 24.27 1.37
CA ARG A 184 1.01 23.15 1.04
C ARG A 184 1.00 22.09 2.11
N ARG A 185 2.18 21.76 2.69
CA ARG A 185 2.30 20.88 3.84
C ARG A 185 1.43 21.37 5.00
N ARG A 186 1.55 22.64 5.38
CA ARG A 186 0.72 23.23 6.46
C ARG A 186 -0.77 23.15 6.14
N SER A 187 -1.17 23.42 4.90
CA SER A 187 -2.57 23.30 4.48
C SER A 187 -3.07 21.85 4.64
N TYR A 188 -2.30 20.86 4.21
CA TYR A 188 -2.68 19.46 4.36
C TYR A 188 -2.78 19.05 5.83
N GLN A 189 -1.90 19.50 6.71
CA GLN A 189 -1.97 19.26 8.15
C GLN A 189 -3.28 19.78 8.75
N VAL A 190 -3.69 21.00 8.38
CA VAL A 190 -4.97 21.58 8.83
C VAL A 190 -6.15 20.76 8.30
N GLU A 191 -6.15 20.39 7.03
CA GLU A 191 -7.20 19.58 6.40
C GLU A 191 -7.33 18.20 7.07
N HIS A 192 -6.20 17.54 7.36
CA HIS A 192 -6.20 16.26 8.06
C HIS A 192 -6.78 16.37 9.47
N ARG A 193 -6.45 17.42 10.23
CA ARG A 193 -7.06 17.66 11.54
C ARG A 193 -8.56 17.89 11.46
N GLN A 194 -9.03 18.64 10.47
CA GLN A 194 -10.46 18.86 10.22
C GLN A 194 -11.17 17.55 9.89
N LEU A 195 -10.59 16.72 9.04
CA LEU A 195 -11.12 15.40 8.69
C LEU A 195 -11.19 14.48 9.91
N VAL A 196 -10.08 14.32 10.64
CA VAL A 196 -10.04 13.46 11.85
C VAL A 196 -11.00 13.96 12.91
N GLY A 197 -11.13 15.29 13.10
CA GLY A 197 -12.13 15.89 13.98
C GLY A 197 -13.56 15.53 13.57
N ALA A 198 -13.90 15.68 12.29
CA ALA A 198 -15.22 15.34 11.78
C ALA A 198 -15.56 13.83 11.93
N LEU A 199 -14.56 12.95 11.70
CA LEU A 199 -14.71 11.50 11.93
C LEU A 199 -14.92 11.18 13.40
N THR A 200 -14.16 11.81 14.30
CA THR A 200 -14.26 11.62 15.76
C THR A 200 -15.61 12.11 16.29
N ASP A 201 -16.10 13.24 15.78
CA ASP A 201 -17.41 13.81 16.11
C ASP A 201 -18.57 12.99 15.48
N ARG A 202 -18.25 12.02 14.60
CA ARG A 202 -19.21 11.22 13.81
C ARG A 202 -20.13 12.10 12.95
N ASP A 203 -19.64 13.25 12.51
CA ASP A 203 -20.35 14.16 11.61
C ASP A 203 -20.12 13.73 10.16
N LEU A 204 -21.06 12.92 9.63
CA LEU A 204 -20.97 12.36 8.29
C LEU A 204 -20.85 13.43 7.22
N ALA A 205 -21.67 14.46 7.28
CA ALA A 205 -21.70 15.49 6.23
C ALA A 205 -20.36 16.25 6.17
N ARG A 206 -19.87 16.64 7.34
CA ARG A 206 -18.57 17.34 7.48
C ARG A 206 -17.40 16.44 7.10
N ALA A 207 -17.39 15.17 7.51
CA ALA A 207 -16.31 14.23 7.19
C ALA A 207 -16.22 13.94 5.68
N VAL A 208 -17.37 13.75 5.00
CA VAL A 208 -17.42 13.59 3.54
C VAL A 208 -16.92 14.85 2.83
N ALA A 209 -17.36 16.04 3.28
CA ALA A 209 -16.90 17.31 2.72
C ALA A 209 -15.38 17.48 2.89
N CYS A 210 -14.85 17.30 4.12
CA CYS A 210 -13.41 17.38 4.40
C CYS A 210 -12.60 16.41 3.54
N THR A 211 -13.05 15.15 3.40
CA THR A 211 -12.36 14.16 2.55
C THR A 211 -12.31 14.64 1.09
N ARG A 212 -13.44 15.09 0.57
CA ARG A 212 -13.54 15.52 -0.83
C ARG A 212 -12.71 16.78 -1.10
N ASP A 213 -12.79 17.79 -0.23
CA ASP A 213 -12.08 19.05 -0.38
C ASP A 213 -10.57 18.83 -0.32
N HIS A 214 -10.09 18.00 0.62
CA HIS A 214 -8.69 17.60 0.70
C HIS A 214 -8.21 16.94 -0.60
N LEU A 215 -8.94 15.94 -1.11
CA LEU A 215 -8.55 15.24 -2.34
C LEU A 215 -8.56 16.16 -3.56
N LEU A 216 -9.53 17.08 -3.66
CA LEU A 216 -9.57 18.09 -4.73
C LEU A 216 -8.40 19.05 -4.62
N HIS A 217 -8.00 19.44 -3.40
CA HIS A 217 -6.83 20.29 -3.19
C HIS A 217 -5.54 19.54 -3.57
N VAL A 218 -5.38 18.29 -3.15
CA VAL A 218 -4.23 17.45 -3.56
C VAL A 218 -4.17 17.32 -5.08
N ARG A 219 -5.30 17.03 -5.74
CA ARG A 219 -5.37 16.93 -7.21
C ARG A 219 -4.90 18.22 -7.90
N ARG A 220 -5.43 19.37 -7.48
CA ARG A 220 -5.00 20.67 -8.04
C ARG A 220 -3.51 20.91 -7.87
N ASN A 221 -2.96 20.58 -6.71
CA ASN A 221 -1.54 20.77 -6.43
C ASN A 221 -0.63 19.84 -7.22
N LEU A 222 -1.08 18.63 -7.51
CA LEU A 222 -0.30 17.62 -8.25
C LEU A 222 -0.42 17.81 -9.77
N LEU A 223 -1.64 18.06 -10.26
CA LEU A 223 -1.95 18.02 -11.70
C LEU A 223 -2.21 19.38 -12.31
N GLY A 224 -2.35 20.44 -11.50
CA GLY A 224 -2.60 21.82 -11.98
C GLY A 224 -4.03 22.05 -12.48
N SER A 225 -4.98 21.13 -12.15
CA SER A 225 -6.37 21.17 -12.63
C SER A 225 -7.40 20.91 -11.54
#